data_aef8a62dfdb74ac9ddf99b1f06ce9454
#
_entry.id   aef8a62dfdb74ac9ddf99b1f06ce9454
#
_cell.length_a   1.000
_cell.length_b   1.000
_cell.length_c   1.000
_cell.angle_alpha   90.00
_cell.angle_beta   90.00
_cell.angle_gamma   90.00
#
_symmetry.space_group_name_H-M   'P 1'
#
loop_
_entity.id
_entity.type
_entity.pdbx_description
1 polymer ?
#
loop_
_entity_poly.entity_id
_entity_poly.type
_entity_poly.pdbx_seq_one_letter_code
_entity_poly.pdbx_strand_id
1 'polypeptide(L)'
;NTATPYTSTVVFLVRKGNPKSVKDWADLVKPDVKVITPNPKTSAGGRWNFLAAWGYAYNQDKDTAKADAFVGQVYKNGPVIDTGARGPTVTFAQRGLGDVLPTWENEAYLVLQEFGADKFDIVSPPSSIYAEPPVALVAANAERKGTTKAAQAYLDFLYTDRAQAIFAKHHYRPIKRE
;
A
#
# COMPACT_ATOMS: atom_id res chain seq x y z
N ASN A 1 9.23 16.57 13.63
CA ASN A 1 7.76 16.51 13.67
C ASN A 1 7.25 16.29 12.26
N THR A 2 7.16 15.03 11.87
CA THR A 2 6.60 14.62 10.59
C THR A 2 5.09 14.77 10.71
N ALA A 3 4.42 15.65 10.05
CA ALA A 3 2.96 15.82 10.09
C ALA A 3 2.19 14.54 9.70
N THR A 4 2.64 13.40 10.24
CA THR A 4 2.24 12.03 9.91
C THR A 4 1.49 11.44 11.10
N PRO A 5 0.16 11.24 11.02
CA PRO A 5 -0.64 10.74 12.14
C PRO A 5 -0.55 9.21 12.32
N TYR A 6 -0.15 8.47 11.31
CA TYR A 6 0.05 7.02 11.34
C TYR A 6 1.10 6.62 10.30
N THR A 7 1.58 5.40 10.38
CA THR A 7 2.50 4.83 9.38
C THR A 7 1.90 3.58 8.78
N SER A 8 2.45 3.12 7.67
CA SER A 8 2.04 1.89 7.00
C SER A 8 3.21 1.28 6.24
N THR A 9 3.00 0.13 5.65
CA THR A 9 3.96 -0.56 4.78
C THR A 9 3.22 -1.27 3.65
N VAL A 10 3.95 -1.67 2.62
CA VAL A 10 3.44 -2.51 1.55
C VAL A 10 3.65 -3.98 1.92
N VAL A 11 2.60 -4.76 1.80
CA VAL A 11 2.59 -6.22 1.95
C VAL A 11 2.05 -6.86 0.67
N PHE A 12 2.15 -8.18 0.54
CA PHE A 12 1.58 -8.92 -0.57
C PHE A 12 0.33 -9.67 -0.10
N LEU A 13 -0.80 -9.39 -0.73
CA LEU A 13 -1.98 -10.22 -0.63
C LEU A 13 -1.90 -11.29 -1.70
N VAL A 14 -1.95 -12.56 -1.30
CA VAL A 14 -1.85 -13.72 -2.20
C VAL A 14 -3.07 -14.62 -2.07
N ARG A 15 -3.26 -15.52 -3.01
CA ARG A 15 -4.31 -16.55 -2.93
C ARG A 15 -4.03 -17.46 -1.73
N LYS A 16 -5.09 -18.03 -1.14
CA LYS A 16 -4.98 -18.95 0.00
C LYS A 16 -4.02 -20.09 -0.28
N GLY A 17 -3.15 -20.35 0.69
CA GLY A 17 -2.07 -21.34 0.56
C GLY A 17 -0.90 -20.89 -0.29
N ASN A 18 -0.90 -19.65 -0.79
CA ASN A 18 0.19 -19.06 -1.58
C ASN A 18 0.72 -20.00 -2.69
N PRO A 19 -0.10 -20.41 -3.66
CA PRO A 19 0.25 -21.46 -4.63
C PRO A 19 1.45 -21.10 -5.53
N LYS A 20 1.78 -19.83 -5.65
CA LYS A 20 2.96 -19.33 -6.39
C LYS A 20 4.20 -19.15 -5.51
N SER A 21 4.10 -19.49 -4.21
CA SER A 21 5.21 -19.37 -3.25
C SER A 21 5.86 -17.99 -3.26
N VAL A 22 5.05 -16.93 -3.36
CA VAL A 22 5.50 -15.54 -3.33
C VAL A 22 5.92 -15.20 -1.90
N LYS A 23 7.20 -14.86 -1.70
CA LYS A 23 7.77 -14.53 -0.38
C LYS A 23 8.46 -13.17 -0.38
N ASP A 24 9.00 -12.77 -1.53
CA ASP A 24 9.79 -11.54 -1.67
C ASP A 24 9.51 -10.85 -3.00
N TRP A 25 9.99 -9.63 -3.15
CA TRP A 25 9.87 -8.84 -4.37
C TRP A 25 10.43 -9.56 -5.61
N ALA A 26 11.53 -10.31 -5.45
CA ALA A 26 12.10 -11.12 -6.53
C ALA A 26 11.12 -12.12 -7.14
N ASP A 27 10.14 -12.59 -6.36
CA ASP A 27 9.14 -13.53 -6.87
C ASP A 27 8.15 -12.86 -7.82
N LEU A 28 7.98 -11.54 -7.75
CA LEU A 28 7.06 -10.78 -8.61
C LEU A 28 7.51 -10.68 -10.06
N VAL A 29 8.78 -10.97 -10.35
CA VAL A 29 9.33 -10.97 -11.72
C VAL A 29 9.38 -12.36 -12.35
N LYS A 30 8.94 -13.41 -11.64
CA LYS A 30 8.81 -14.76 -12.20
C LYS A 30 7.77 -14.76 -13.32
N PRO A 31 8.02 -15.47 -14.44
CA PRO A 31 7.15 -15.39 -15.63
C PRO A 31 5.75 -15.96 -15.42
N ASP A 32 5.58 -16.83 -14.43
CA ASP A 32 4.32 -17.48 -14.10
C ASP A 32 3.55 -16.77 -12.95
N VAL A 33 4.07 -15.65 -12.44
CA VAL A 33 3.41 -14.83 -11.40
C VAL A 33 2.72 -13.63 -12.03
N LYS A 34 1.42 -13.51 -11.83
CA LYS A 34 0.61 -12.38 -12.30
C LYS A 34 0.39 -11.37 -11.18
N VAL A 35 0.91 -10.16 -11.37
CA VAL A 35 0.88 -9.08 -10.39
C VAL A 35 -0.28 -8.13 -10.69
N ILE A 36 -1.17 -7.89 -9.73
CA ILE A 36 -2.18 -6.84 -9.83
C ILE A 36 -1.70 -5.64 -9.03
N THR A 37 -1.58 -4.49 -9.67
CA THR A 37 -1.09 -3.27 -9.01
C THR A 37 -1.77 -2.04 -9.60
N PRO A 38 -1.97 -0.97 -8.81
CA PRO A 38 -2.52 0.27 -9.34
C PRO A 38 -1.49 1.01 -10.20
N ASN A 39 -2.00 1.82 -11.12
CA ASN A 39 -1.17 2.66 -11.98
C ASN A 39 -0.49 3.77 -11.15
N PRO A 40 0.84 3.85 -11.11
CA PRO A 40 1.57 4.86 -10.33
C PRO A 40 1.35 6.30 -10.82
N LYS A 41 0.87 6.48 -12.06
CA LYS A 41 0.53 7.80 -12.60
C LYS A 41 -0.79 8.34 -12.04
N THR A 42 -1.72 7.46 -11.64
CA THR A 42 -3.07 7.83 -11.22
C THR A 42 -3.39 7.45 -9.77
N SER A 43 -2.50 6.74 -9.09
CA SER A 43 -2.69 6.25 -7.72
C SER A 43 -1.48 6.57 -6.83
N ALA A 44 -1.73 7.16 -5.67
CA ALA A 44 -0.70 7.34 -4.64
C ALA A 44 -0.18 5.98 -4.15
N GLY A 45 -1.07 5.00 -3.89
CA GLY A 45 -0.67 3.63 -3.53
C GLY A 45 0.20 2.98 -4.61
N GLY A 46 -0.12 3.21 -5.90
CA GLY A 46 0.72 2.75 -7.01
C GLY A 46 2.13 3.31 -6.99
N ARG A 47 2.30 4.59 -6.59
CA ARG A 47 3.63 5.20 -6.44
C ARG A 47 4.42 4.56 -5.29
N TRP A 48 3.77 4.24 -4.18
CA TRP A 48 4.40 3.57 -3.06
C TRP A 48 4.80 2.12 -3.40
N ASN A 49 3.96 1.39 -4.15
CA ASN A 49 4.31 0.06 -4.66
C ASN A 49 5.52 0.12 -5.61
N PHE A 50 5.52 1.11 -6.52
CA PHE A 50 6.66 1.36 -7.41
C PHE A 50 7.94 1.62 -6.61
N LEU A 51 7.89 2.55 -5.64
CA LEU A 51 9.05 2.91 -4.83
C LEU A 51 9.54 1.75 -3.95
N ALA A 52 8.63 0.93 -3.42
CA ALA A 52 8.98 -0.25 -2.63
C ALA A 52 9.72 -1.30 -3.48
N ALA A 53 9.22 -1.61 -4.68
CA ALA A 53 9.87 -2.52 -5.61
C ALA A 53 11.22 -1.98 -6.10
N TRP A 54 11.26 -0.69 -6.43
CA TRP A 54 12.48 -0.02 -6.87
C TRP A 54 13.55 0.00 -5.77
N GLY A 55 13.15 0.38 -4.56
CA GLY A 55 14.05 0.42 -3.39
C GLY A 55 14.59 -0.96 -3.03
N TYR A 56 13.77 -1.99 -3.13
CA TYR A 56 14.22 -3.37 -2.98
C TYR A 56 15.36 -3.69 -3.95
N ALA A 57 15.15 -3.49 -5.25
CA ALA A 57 16.14 -3.81 -6.28
C ALA A 57 17.39 -2.92 -6.16
N TYR A 58 17.23 -1.62 -5.93
CA TYR A 58 18.34 -0.71 -5.73
C TYR A 58 19.23 -1.11 -4.55
N ASN A 59 18.63 -1.61 -3.47
CA ASN A 59 19.38 -2.02 -2.28
C ASN A 59 20.24 -3.27 -2.50
N GLN A 60 19.96 -4.09 -3.51
CA GLN A 60 20.80 -5.25 -3.84
C GLN A 60 22.15 -4.81 -4.43
N ASP A 61 22.12 -3.93 -5.43
CA ASP A 61 23.31 -3.61 -6.24
C ASP A 61 23.73 -2.14 -6.17
N LYS A 62 22.90 -1.26 -5.62
CA LYS A 62 23.03 0.21 -5.67
C LYS A 62 23.08 0.76 -7.11
N ASP A 63 22.43 0.05 -8.04
CA ASP A 63 22.38 0.36 -9.47
C ASP A 63 20.95 0.80 -9.87
N THR A 64 20.82 2.03 -10.33
CA THR A 64 19.54 2.61 -10.73
C THR A 64 18.97 1.97 -12.00
N ALA A 65 19.84 1.61 -12.96
CA ALA A 65 19.38 1.00 -14.22
C ALA A 65 18.82 -0.40 -13.97
N LYS A 66 19.44 -1.17 -13.07
CA LYS A 66 18.92 -2.48 -12.65
C LYS A 66 17.61 -2.34 -11.87
N ALA A 67 17.48 -1.34 -11.00
CA ALA A 67 16.25 -1.08 -10.28
C ALA A 67 15.10 -0.71 -11.23
N ASP A 68 15.36 0.13 -12.22
CA ASP A 68 14.39 0.50 -13.25
C ASP A 68 13.96 -0.73 -14.09
N ALA A 69 14.91 -1.56 -14.50
CA ALA A 69 14.63 -2.79 -15.24
C ALA A 69 13.80 -3.78 -14.42
N PHE A 70 14.11 -3.92 -13.13
CA PHE A 70 13.35 -4.78 -12.21
C PHE A 70 11.89 -4.34 -12.09
N VAL A 71 11.66 -3.05 -11.83
CA VAL A 71 10.29 -2.51 -11.75
C VAL A 71 9.57 -2.67 -13.08
N GLY A 72 10.25 -2.40 -14.20
CA GLY A 72 9.70 -2.65 -15.53
C GLY A 72 9.22 -4.10 -15.70
N GLN A 73 9.96 -5.08 -15.17
CA GLN A 73 9.56 -6.48 -15.22
C GLN A 73 8.37 -6.79 -14.30
N VAL A 74 8.30 -6.21 -13.09
CA VAL A 74 7.12 -6.34 -12.21
C VAL A 74 5.86 -5.88 -12.93
N TYR A 75 5.91 -4.72 -13.61
CA TYR A 75 4.76 -4.19 -14.36
C TYR A 75 4.43 -4.98 -15.62
N LYS A 76 5.41 -5.62 -16.30
CA LYS A 76 5.16 -6.55 -17.40
C LYS A 76 4.37 -7.79 -16.97
N ASN A 77 4.55 -8.23 -15.72
CA ASN A 77 3.78 -9.33 -15.16
C ASN A 77 2.35 -8.92 -14.75
N GLY A 78 2.02 -7.63 -14.88
CA GLY A 78 0.68 -7.10 -14.61
C GLY A 78 -0.26 -7.26 -15.80
N PRO A 79 -1.21 -8.21 -15.79
CA PRO A 79 -2.19 -8.35 -16.86
C PRO A 79 -3.18 -7.17 -16.93
N VAL A 80 -3.37 -6.48 -15.82
CA VAL A 80 -4.23 -5.30 -15.68
C VAL A 80 -3.55 -4.29 -14.77
N ILE A 81 -3.52 -3.04 -15.18
CA ILE A 81 -3.04 -1.90 -14.38
C ILE A 81 -4.24 -0.99 -14.11
N ASP A 82 -4.82 -1.13 -12.95
CA ASP A 82 -6.04 -0.42 -12.56
C ASP A 82 -5.79 1.03 -12.18
N THR A 83 -6.85 1.83 -12.27
CA THR A 83 -6.83 3.22 -11.77
C THR A 83 -7.27 3.29 -10.31
N GLY A 84 -6.71 4.23 -9.54
CA GLY A 84 -7.08 4.46 -8.14
C GLY A 84 -6.65 3.34 -7.19
N ALA A 85 -7.13 3.40 -5.95
CA ALA A 85 -6.74 2.47 -4.88
C ALA A 85 -7.59 1.19 -4.85
N ARG A 86 -8.90 1.29 -5.12
CA ARG A 86 -9.85 0.16 -5.01
C ARG A 86 -9.95 -0.70 -6.27
N GLY A 87 -9.57 -0.17 -7.44
CA GLY A 87 -9.58 -0.92 -8.70
C GLY A 87 -8.82 -2.25 -8.60
N PRO A 88 -7.54 -2.24 -8.18
CA PRO A 88 -6.76 -3.46 -8.02
C PRO A 88 -7.36 -4.47 -7.04
N THR A 89 -7.95 -3.99 -5.94
CA THR A 89 -8.65 -4.85 -4.97
C THR A 89 -9.84 -5.57 -5.60
N VAL A 90 -10.67 -4.86 -6.36
CA VAL A 90 -11.80 -5.43 -7.08
C VAL A 90 -11.31 -6.46 -8.13
N THR A 91 -10.30 -6.10 -8.91
CA THR A 91 -9.72 -6.99 -9.92
C THR A 91 -9.15 -8.26 -9.29
N PHE A 92 -8.41 -8.13 -8.20
CA PHE A 92 -7.83 -9.26 -7.49
C PHE A 92 -8.90 -10.05 -6.72
N ALA A 93 -9.61 -9.44 -5.78
CA ALA A 93 -10.46 -10.16 -4.84
C ALA A 93 -11.81 -10.58 -5.41
N GLN A 94 -12.48 -9.73 -6.21
CA GLN A 94 -13.81 -10.06 -6.76
C GLN A 94 -13.75 -10.77 -8.10
N ARG A 95 -12.88 -10.28 -9.04
CA ARG A 95 -12.78 -10.87 -10.37
C ARG A 95 -11.87 -12.08 -10.44
N GLY A 96 -11.13 -12.38 -9.36
CA GLY A 96 -10.26 -13.55 -9.29
C GLY A 96 -9.01 -13.48 -10.17
N LEU A 97 -8.63 -12.30 -10.66
CA LEU A 97 -7.47 -12.14 -11.54
C LEU A 97 -6.18 -11.95 -10.73
N GLY A 98 -5.08 -12.47 -11.27
CA GLY A 98 -3.74 -12.36 -10.69
C GLY A 98 -3.47 -13.32 -9.53
N ASP A 99 -2.19 -13.41 -9.18
CA ASP A 99 -1.66 -14.30 -8.14
C ASP A 99 -1.28 -13.51 -6.88
N VAL A 100 -0.87 -12.26 -7.05
CA VAL A 100 -0.41 -11.37 -5.98
C VAL A 100 -0.86 -9.93 -6.21
N LEU A 101 -1.24 -9.28 -5.11
CA LEU A 101 -1.58 -7.86 -5.05
C LEU A 101 -0.67 -7.20 -3.99
N PRO A 102 0.41 -6.49 -4.40
CA PRO A 102 1.09 -5.56 -3.50
C PRO A 102 0.14 -4.44 -3.08
N THR A 103 -0.07 -4.28 -1.79
CA THR A 103 -1.03 -3.33 -1.24
C THR A 103 -0.62 -2.85 0.15
N TRP A 104 -1.32 -1.84 0.66
CA TRP A 104 -1.15 -1.40 2.03
C TRP A 104 -1.51 -2.49 3.03
N GLU A 105 -0.77 -2.58 4.12
CA GLU A 105 -1.02 -3.55 5.19
C GLU A 105 -2.48 -3.50 5.69
N ASN A 106 -2.99 -2.31 5.99
CA ASN A 106 -4.39 -2.14 6.41
C ASN A 106 -5.41 -2.57 5.34
N GLU A 107 -5.12 -2.33 4.06
CA GLU A 107 -5.99 -2.78 2.95
C GLU A 107 -6.00 -4.30 2.82
N ALA A 108 -4.87 -4.96 3.04
CA ALA A 108 -4.81 -6.41 3.02
C ALA A 108 -5.73 -7.03 4.10
N TYR A 109 -5.67 -6.50 5.33
CA TYR A 109 -6.59 -6.93 6.40
C TYR A 109 -8.05 -6.62 6.09
N LEU A 110 -8.33 -5.47 5.49
CA LEU A 110 -9.69 -5.11 5.07
C LEU A 110 -10.22 -6.10 4.02
N VAL A 111 -9.38 -6.54 3.08
CA VAL A 111 -9.76 -7.56 2.09
C VAL A 111 -10.10 -8.89 2.77
N LEU A 112 -9.32 -9.32 3.76
CA LEU A 112 -9.64 -10.53 4.52
C LEU A 112 -10.99 -10.42 5.23
N GLN A 113 -11.32 -9.26 5.78
CA GLN A 113 -12.61 -9.01 6.44
C GLN A 113 -13.78 -8.96 5.46
N GLU A 114 -13.59 -8.31 4.30
CA GLU A 114 -14.65 -8.07 3.32
C GLU A 114 -14.93 -9.31 2.43
N PHE A 115 -13.88 -10.03 2.04
CA PHE A 115 -13.98 -11.11 1.05
C PHE A 115 -13.74 -12.52 1.61
N GLY A 116 -13.32 -12.63 2.86
CA GLY A 116 -13.09 -13.91 3.55
C GLY A 116 -11.62 -14.23 3.78
N ALA A 117 -11.26 -14.50 5.03
CA ALA A 117 -9.91 -14.88 5.44
C ALA A 117 -9.50 -16.30 4.97
N ASP A 118 -10.47 -17.09 4.51
CA ASP A 118 -10.27 -18.39 3.91
C ASP A 118 -9.81 -18.35 2.44
N LYS A 119 -9.85 -17.17 1.80
CA LYS A 119 -9.54 -17.01 0.37
C LYS A 119 -8.16 -16.45 0.08
N PHE A 120 -7.55 -15.79 1.05
CA PHE A 120 -6.30 -15.06 0.87
C PHE A 120 -5.37 -15.25 2.05
N ASP A 121 -4.09 -15.07 1.81
CA ASP A 121 -3.04 -14.95 2.85
C ASP A 121 -2.28 -13.62 2.66
N ILE A 122 -1.78 -13.07 3.76
CA ILE A 122 -0.91 -11.89 3.75
C ILE A 122 0.53 -12.37 3.89
N VAL A 123 1.38 -11.95 2.98
CA VAL A 123 2.82 -12.18 3.02
C VAL A 123 3.53 -10.87 3.25
N SER A 124 4.29 -10.78 4.33
CA SER A 124 5.17 -9.64 4.60
C SER A 124 6.54 -9.94 3.98
N PRO A 125 6.97 -9.20 2.95
CA PRO A 125 8.30 -9.41 2.38
C PRO A 125 9.39 -9.06 3.41
N PRO A 126 10.61 -9.64 3.30
CA PRO A 126 11.71 -9.36 4.22
C PRO A 126 12.11 -7.89 4.29
N SER A 127 11.91 -7.15 3.21
CA SER A 127 12.07 -5.70 3.14
C SER A 127 10.90 -5.05 2.43
N SER A 128 10.50 -3.87 2.89
CA SER A 128 9.44 -3.08 2.29
C SER A 128 9.65 -1.60 2.57
N ILE A 129 8.74 -0.76 2.08
CA ILE A 129 8.81 0.67 2.30
C ILE A 129 8.14 1.07 3.62
N TYR A 130 8.80 1.94 4.39
CA TYR A 130 8.20 2.59 5.53
C TYR A 130 7.47 3.85 5.06
N ALA A 131 6.15 3.80 5.09
CA ALA A 131 5.31 4.88 4.60
C ALA A 131 4.85 5.79 5.73
N GLU A 132 5.12 7.07 5.58
CA GLU A 132 4.75 8.15 6.49
C GLU A 132 3.85 9.16 5.75
N PRO A 133 2.54 8.84 5.55
CA PRO A 133 1.64 9.73 4.81
C PRO A 133 1.40 11.03 5.59
N PRO A 134 1.87 12.19 5.09
CA PRO A 134 1.69 13.45 5.76
C PRO A 134 0.26 13.98 5.58
N VAL A 135 -0.23 14.70 6.58
CA VAL A 135 -1.48 15.47 6.49
C VAL A 135 -1.19 16.96 6.57
N ALA A 136 -1.95 17.75 5.81
CA ALA A 136 -1.82 19.21 5.84
C ALA A 136 -3.17 19.88 5.62
N LEU A 137 -3.32 21.06 6.22
CA LEU A 137 -4.44 21.95 5.94
C LEU A 137 -4.22 22.65 4.60
N VAL A 138 -5.17 22.54 3.69
CA VAL A 138 -5.20 23.36 2.46
C VAL A 138 -5.85 24.70 2.82
N ALA A 139 -5.04 25.64 3.36
CA ALA A 139 -5.48 26.87 3.97
C ALA A 139 -6.45 27.69 3.07
N ALA A 140 -6.04 27.97 1.83
CA ALA A 140 -6.85 28.74 0.90
C ALA A 140 -8.25 28.15 0.64
N ASN A 141 -8.36 26.80 0.61
CA ASN A 141 -9.66 26.14 0.47
C ASN A 141 -10.48 26.19 1.75
N ALA A 142 -9.86 26.01 2.89
CA ALA A 142 -10.51 26.06 4.19
C ALA A 142 -11.06 27.47 4.50
N GLU A 143 -10.27 28.50 4.22
CA GLU A 143 -10.66 29.92 4.35
C GLU A 143 -11.87 30.24 3.46
N ARG A 144 -11.76 29.93 2.15
CA ARG A 144 -12.85 30.17 1.20
C ARG A 144 -14.15 29.50 1.59
N LYS A 145 -14.07 28.32 2.24
CA LYS A 145 -15.25 27.54 2.69
C LYS A 145 -15.68 27.87 4.13
N GLY A 146 -14.96 28.72 4.85
CA GLY A 146 -15.22 29.02 6.27
C GLY A 146 -15.02 27.82 7.20
N THR A 147 -14.20 26.85 6.80
CA THR A 147 -14.01 25.57 7.55
C THR A 147 -12.67 25.46 8.27
N THR A 148 -11.86 26.50 8.30
CA THR A 148 -10.49 26.48 8.85
C THR A 148 -10.45 25.94 10.29
N LYS A 149 -11.33 26.43 11.17
CA LYS A 149 -11.39 26.00 12.58
C LYS A 149 -11.74 24.50 12.69
N ALA A 150 -12.72 24.03 11.93
CA ALA A 150 -13.14 22.62 11.95
C ALA A 150 -12.06 21.70 11.38
N ALA A 151 -11.41 22.11 10.29
CA ALA A 151 -10.33 21.36 9.67
C ALA A 151 -9.11 21.26 10.59
N GLN A 152 -8.73 22.36 11.28
CA GLN A 152 -7.66 22.34 12.26
C GLN A 152 -7.98 21.41 13.43
N ALA A 153 -9.18 21.49 13.99
CA ALA A 153 -9.61 20.61 15.07
C ALA A 153 -9.58 19.11 14.66
N TYR A 154 -9.90 18.80 13.40
CA TYR A 154 -9.79 17.45 12.88
C TYR A 154 -8.32 17.01 12.80
N LEU A 155 -7.41 17.85 12.30
CA LEU A 155 -5.98 17.54 12.25
C LEU A 155 -5.40 17.31 13.66
N ASP A 156 -5.75 18.16 14.61
CA ASP A 156 -5.32 18.02 16.01
C ASP A 156 -5.83 16.71 16.63
N PHE A 157 -7.09 16.32 16.32
CA PHE A 157 -7.68 15.07 16.77
C PHE A 157 -6.88 13.85 16.34
N LEU A 158 -6.31 13.84 15.14
CA LEU A 158 -5.54 12.68 14.61
C LEU A 158 -4.36 12.27 15.51
N TYR A 159 -3.86 13.17 16.35
CA TYR A 159 -2.74 12.93 17.26
C TYR A 159 -3.17 12.62 18.70
N THR A 160 -4.46 12.53 18.95
CA THR A 160 -4.99 12.13 20.28
C THR A 160 -4.89 10.62 20.48
N ASP A 161 -4.83 10.17 21.75
CA ASP A 161 -4.80 8.75 22.08
C ASP A 161 -6.04 8.01 21.52
N ARG A 162 -7.19 8.67 21.51
CA ARG A 162 -8.41 8.12 20.91
C ARG A 162 -8.26 7.86 19.41
N ALA A 163 -7.69 8.79 18.67
CA ALA A 163 -7.47 8.59 17.23
C ALA A 163 -6.42 7.51 16.98
N GLN A 164 -5.35 7.46 17.79
CA GLN A 164 -4.32 6.44 17.68
C GLN A 164 -4.87 5.03 17.94
N ALA A 165 -5.76 4.86 18.92
CA ALA A 165 -6.46 3.61 19.15
C ALA A 165 -7.38 3.22 17.97
N ILE A 166 -8.03 4.20 17.32
CA ILE A 166 -8.82 3.96 16.11
C ILE A 166 -7.92 3.50 14.95
N PHE A 167 -6.76 4.14 14.75
CA PHE A 167 -5.81 3.68 13.72
C PHE A 167 -5.37 2.24 13.96
N ALA A 168 -4.98 1.88 15.18
CA ALA A 168 -4.63 0.51 15.53
C ALA A 168 -5.76 -0.49 15.25
N LYS A 169 -6.99 -0.14 15.64
CA LYS A 169 -8.19 -0.97 15.40
C LYS A 169 -8.41 -1.26 13.90
N HIS A 170 -8.02 -0.32 13.03
CA HIS A 170 -8.16 -0.44 11.59
C HIS A 170 -6.86 -0.84 10.89
N HIS A 171 -5.93 -1.48 11.62
CA HIS A 171 -4.67 -2.01 11.10
C HIS A 171 -3.70 -0.99 10.51
N TYR A 172 -3.86 0.29 10.84
CA TYR A 172 -2.81 1.28 10.64
C TYR A 172 -1.81 1.19 11.80
N ARG A 173 -0.57 1.56 11.54
CA ARG A 173 0.48 1.59 12.57
C ARG A 173 0.47 2.95 13.28
N PRO A 174 0.03 3.03 14.56
CA PRO A 174 0.02 4.29 15.29
C PRO A 174 1.45 4.84 15.48
N ILE A 175 1.57 6.16 15.60
CA ILE A 175 2.86 6.81 15.92
C ILE A 175 3.20 6.75 17.41
N LYS A 176 2.19 6.61 18.28
CA LYS A 176 2.37 6.36 19.70
C LYS A 176 2.36 4.86 19.93
N ARG A 177 3.45 4.33 20.48
CA ARG A 177 3.50 2.98 21.01
C ARG A 177 3.02 3.02 22.45
N GLU A 178 2.11 2.12 22.82
CA GLU A 178 1.79 1.84 24.22
C GLU A 178 3.01 1.25 24.92
#